data_0cc77fa93488d19b91c9e0ae1f647e2c
#
_entry.id   0cc77fa93488d19b91c9e0ae1f647e2c
#
_cell.length_a   1.000
_cell.length_b   1.000
_cell.length_c   1.000
_cell.angle_alpha   90.00
_cell.angle_beta   90.00
_cell.angle_gamma   90.00
#
_symmetry.space_group_name_H-M   'P 1'
#
loop_
_entity.id
_entity.type
_entity.pdbx_description
1 polymer ?
#
loop_
_entity_poly.entity_id
_entity_poly.type
_entity_poly.pdbx_seq_one_letter_code
_entity_poly.pdbx_strand_id
1 'polypeptide(L)'
;MKFFSPTNIYKELMLLQEIEKKPNSTQKDLASIIGAAASMVNVYINELEEKGYLKREYISAKTVNYHITPQGIKRKNYLLITYMRELLDLYRLAKNGVGEFLTELQYKGYKNILLYGAGEVAETIIGVIRDKEYSSLNVVAIVDDDENKQGKEFMGYKVI
;
A
#
# COMPACT_ATOMS: atom_id res chain seq x y z
N MET A 1 7.80 -1.26 -12.77
CA MET A 1 7.56 -2.69 -12.47
C MET A 1 6.52 -2.76 -11.36
N LYS A 2 5.39 -3.45 -11.54
CA LYS A 2 4.41 -3.63 -10.44
C LYS A 2 4.73 -4.95 -9.75
N PHE A 3 5.28 -4.90 -8.55
CA PHE A 3 5.59 -6.09 -7.76
C PHE A 3 4.36 -6.81 -7.20
N PHE A 4 3.24 -6.08 -7.05
CA PHE A 4 2.02 -6.63 -6.49
C PHE A 4 0.87 -6.45 -7.47
N SER A 5 0.26 -7.55 -7.88
CA SER A 5 -1.05 -7.55 -8.54
C SER A 5 -2.13 -7.63 -7.46
N PRO A 6 -3.23 -6.86 -7.57
CA PRO A 6 -4.32 -6.95 -6.62
C PRO A 6 -4.89 -8.36 -6.56
N THR A 7 -4.82 -8.99 -5.38
CA THR A 7 -5.44 -10.30 -5.14
C THR A 7 -6.98 -10.20 -5.18
N ASN A 8 -7.68 -11.31 -5.33
CA ASN A 8 -9.14 -11.33 -5.26
C ASN A 8 -9.67 -10.78 -3.93
N ILE A 9 -8.95 -11.05 -2.83
CA ILE A 9 -9.27 -10.54 -1.48
C ILE A 9 -9.12 -9.02 -1.43
N TYR A 10 -8.07 -8.47 -2.02
CA TYR A 10 -7.88 -7.02 -2.11
C TYR A 10 -8.97 -6.36 -2.95
N LYS A 11 -9.36 -6.97 -4.08
CA LYS A 11 -10.45 -6.47 -4.94
C LYS A 11 -11.79 -6.49 -4.20
N GLU A 12 -12.06 -7.55 -3.42
CA GLU A 12 -13.23 -7.64 -2.55
C GLU A 12 -13.27 -6.48 -1.55
N LEU A 13 -12.16 -6.20 -0.88
CA LEU A 13 -12.04 -5.05 0.04
C LEU A 13 -12.33 -3.72 -0.65
N MET A 14 -11.70 -3.47 -1.82
CA MET A 14 -11.88 -2.23 -2.58
C MET A 14 -13.31 -2.02 -3.02
N LEU A 15 -13.99 -3.08 -3.48
CA LEU A 15 -15.40 -3.02 -3.86
C LEU A 15 -16.30 -2.68 -2.68
N LEU A 16 -16.12 -3.34 -1.53
CA LEU A 16 -16.93 -3.08 -0.34
C LEU A 16 -16.70 -1.65 0.20
N GLN A 17 -15.46 -1.14 0.13
CA GLN A 17 -15.15 0.24 0.52
C GLN A 17 -15.80 1.27 -0.40
N GLU A 18 -15.75 1.06 -1.72
CA GLU A 18 -16.35 1.99 -2.66
C GLU A 18 -17.86 1.99 -2.59
N ILE A 19 -18.48 0.82 -2.51
CA ILE A 19 -19.93 0.67 -2.39
C ILE A 19 -20.46 1.36 -1.11
N GLU A 20 -19.72 1.26 -0.01
CA GLU A 20 -20.08 1.95 1.23
C GLU A 20 -20.06 3.47 1.08
N LYS A 21 -19.06 4.00 0.36
CA LYS A 21 -18.90 5.44 0.12
C LYS A 21 -19.89 5.99 -0.91
N LYS A 22 -20.11 5.21 -1.97
CA LYS A 22 -20.86 5.63 -3.15
C LYS A 22 -21.76 4.48 -3.65
N PRO A 23 -22.96 4.33 -3.07
CA PRO A 23 -23.91 3.27 -3.43
C PRO A 23 -24.33 3.25 -4.91
N ASN A 24 -24.29 4.39 -5.58
CA ASN A 24 -24.66 4.56 -6.99
C ASN A 24 -23.46 4.44 -7.97
N SER A 25 -22.35 3.86 -7.55
CA SER A 25 -21.20 3.61 -8.42
C SER A 25 -21.59 2.71 -9.59
N THR A 26 -21.18 3.09 -10.81
CA THR A 26 -21.42 2.25 -11.99
C THR A 26 -20.45 1.06 -12.03
N GLN A 27 -20.81 0.00 -12.75
CA GLN A 27 -19.89 -1.13 -12.96
C GLN A 27 -18.56 -0.70 -13.61
N LYS A 28 -18.59 0.36 -14.42
CA LYS A 28 -17.39 0.94 -15.03
C LYS A 28 -16.49 1.60 -13.98
N ASP A 29 -17.09 2.36 -13.04
CA ASP A 29 -16.36 2.99 -11.95
C ASP A 29 -15.69 1.91 -11.06
N LEU A 30 -16.48 0.91 -10.67
CA LEU A 30 -16.00 -0.21 -9.86
C LEU A 30 -14.88 -1.00 -10.57
N ALA A 31 -15.02 -1.21 -11.89
CA ALA A 31 -13.99 -1.86 -12.71
C ALA A 31 -12.66 -1.09 -12.72
N SER A 32 -12.74 0.24 -12.84
CA SER A 32 -11.56 1.11 -12.78
C SER A 32 -10.85 1.01 -11.43
N ILE A 33 -11.60 0.99 -10.35
CA ILE A 33 -11.06 0.94 -8.97
C ILE A 33 -10.31 -0.38 -8.70
N ILE A 34 -10.89 -1.51 -9.12
CA ILE A 34 -10.26 -2.82 -8.89
C ILE A 34 -9.29 -3.27 -9.99
N GLY A 35 -9.13 -2.44 -11.04
CA GLY A 35 -8.26 -2.75 -12.19
C GLY A 35 -8.70 -4.02 -12.93
N ALA A 36 -10.02 -4.19 -13.14
CA ALA A 36 -10.60 -5.35 -13.80
C ALA A 36 -11.55 -4.95 -14.94
N ALA A 37 -11.96 -5.91 -15.79
CA ALA A 37 -13.02 -5.69 -16.78
C ALA A 37 -14.39 -5.58 -16.08
N ALA A 38 -15.32 -4.82 -16.67
CA ALA A 38 -16.68 -4.65 -16.13
C ALA A 38 -17.44 -5.99 -15.97
N SER A 39 -17.21 -6.96 -16.86
CA SER A 39 -17.76 -8.31 -16.74
C SER A 39 -17.30 -9.03 -15.46
N MET A 40 -16.04 -8.83 -15.06
CA MET A 40 -15.50 -9.39 -13.82
C MET A 40 -16.09 -8.72 -12.57
N VAL A 41 -16.38 -7.42 -12.64
CA VAL A 41 -17.08 -6.73 -11.53
C VAL A 41 -18.42 -7.41 -11.25
N ASN A 42 -19.16 -7.77 -12.29
CA ASN A 42 -20.45 -8.43 -12.10
C ASN A 42 -20.30 -9.78 -11.39
N VAL A 43 -19.24 -10.53 -11.71
CA VAL A 43 -18.93 -11.80 -10.99
C VAL A 43 -18.69 -11.53 -9.50
N TYR A 44 -17.81 -10.57 -9.18
CA TYR A 44 -17.54 -10.20 -7.78
C TYR A 44 -18.80 -9.73 -7.04
N ILE A 45 -19.62 -8.89 -7.67
CA ILE A 45 -20.86 -8.39 -7.09
C ILE A 45 -21.85 -9.54 -6.82
N ASN A 46 -21.99 -10.50 -7.74
CA ASN A 46 -22.81 -11.69 -7.52
C ASN A 46 -22.33 -12.51 -6.32
N GLU A 47 -21.03 -12.76 -6.24
CA GLU A 47 -20.44 -13.50 -5.11
C GLU A 47 -20.66 -12.77 -3.77
N LEU A 48 -20.52 -11.44 -3.75
CA LEU A 48 -20.74 -10.65 -2.54
C LEU A 48 -22.21 -10.65 -2.12
N GLU A 49 -23.12 -10.64 -3.08
CA GLU A 49 -24.58 -10.72 -2.83
C GLU A 49 -24.98 -12.10 -2.33
N GLU A 50 -24.49 -13.18 -2.96
CA GLU A 50 -24.69 -14.58 -2.52
C GLU A 50 -24.19 -14.81 -1.09
N LYS A 51 -23.07 -14.20 -0.71
CA LYS A 51 -22.52 -14.24 0.65
C LYS A 51 -23.27 -13.33 1.64
N GLY A 52 -24.25 -12.56 1.14
CA GLY A 52 -25.02 -11.63 1.97
C GLY A 52 -24.27 -10.38 2.41
N TYR A 53 -23.15 -10.01 1.75
CA TYR A 53 -22.35 -8.85 2.12
C TYR A 53 -22.87 -7.56 1.49
N LEU A 54 -23.61 -7.64 0.37
CA LEU A 54 -24.28 -6.52 -0.25
C LEU A 54 -25.67 -6.91 -0.77
N LYS A 55 -26.46 -5.90 -1.14
CA LYS A 55 -27.76 -6.05 -1.82
C LYS A 55 -27.81 -5.08 -3.00
N ARG A 56 -28.44 -5.50 -4.10
CA ARG A 56 -28.77 -4.64 -5.22
C ARG A 56 -30.16 -4.05 -5.03
N GLU A 57 -30.29 -2.78 -5.37
CA GLU A 57 -31.56 -2.08 -5.49
C GLU A 57 -31.69 -1.57 -6.92
N TYR A 58 -32.66 -2.11 -7.66
CA TYR A 58 -32.92 -1.72 -9.05
C TYR A 58 -33.80 -0.49 -9.06
N ILE A 59 -33.21 0.68 -9.35
CA ILE A 59 -33.93 1.96 -9.48
C ILE A 59 -34.64 2.03 -10.84
N SER A 60 -34.01 1.49 -11.88
CA SER A 60 -34.56 1.37 -13.24
C SER A 60 -33.93 0.19 -13.98
N ALA A 61 -34.37 -0.08 -15.22
CA ALA A 61 -33.76 -1.11 -16.07
C ALA A 61 -32.25 -0.89 -16.34
N LYS A 62 -31.73 0.34 -16.14
CA LYS A 62 -30.34 0.70 -16.40
C LYS A 62 -29.59 1.21 -15.16
N THR A 63 -30.27 1.39 -14.04
CA THR A 63 -29.69 2.00 -12.83
C THR A 63 -29.86 1.08 -11.65
N VAL A 64 -28.73 0.71 -11.06
CA VAL A 64 -28.65 -0.15 -9.87
C VAL A 64 -27.86 0.57 -8.80
N ASN A 65 -28.41 0.62 -7.58
CA ASN A 65 -27.65 0.97 -6.38
C ASN A 65 -27.19 -0.29 -5.66
N TYR A 66 -26.05 -0.18 -5.02
CA TYR A 66 -25.48 -1.25 -4.20
C TYR A 66 -25.49 -0.81 -2.73
N HIS A 67 -25.97 -1.67 -1.86
CA HIS A 67 -26.02 -1.39 -0.42
C HIS A 67 -25.22 -2.43 0.34
N ILE A 68 -24.22 -1.98 1.08
CA ILE A 68 -23.47 -2.87 1.97
C ILE A 68 -24.35 -3.27 3.16
N THR A 69 -24.35 -4.55 3.49
CA THR A 69 -25.12 -5.04 4.65
C THR A 69 -24.29 -4.92 5.94
N PRO A 70 -24.90 -5.07 7.14
CA PRO A 70 -24.14 -5.15 8.39
C PRO A 70 -23.09 -6.28 8.38
N GLN A 71 -23.38 -7.39 7.69
CA GLN A 71 -22.45 -8.48 7.52
C GLN A 71 -21.31 -8.08 6.56
N GLY A 72 -21.62 -7.36 5.49
CA GLY A 72 -20.62 -6.79 4.58
C GLY A 72 -19.69 -5.79 5.27
N ILE A 73 -20.19 -4.93 6.16
CA ILE A 73 -19.38 -4.03 6.97
C ILE A 73 -18.40 -4.83 7.86
N LYS A 74 -18.88 -5.87 8.54
CA LYS A 74 -18.00 -6.75 9.33
C LYS A 74 -16.92 -7.38 8.47
N ARG A 75 -17.28 -7.89 7.29
CA ARG A 75 -16.34 -8.50 6.34
C ARG A 75 -15.32 -7.48 5.84
N LYS A 76 -15.74 -6.29 5.44
CA LYS A 76 -14.86 -5.20 5.02
C LYS A 76 -13.83 -4.85 6.11
N ASN A 77 -14.29 -4.68 7.35
CA ASN A 77 -13.40 -4.36 8.47
C ASN A 77 -12.40 -5.49 8.77
N TYR A 78 -12.84 -6.75 8.71
CA TYR A 78 -11.95 -7.90 8.82
C TYR A 78 -10.87 -7.90 7.73
N LEU A 79 -11.27 -7.68 6.48
CA LEU A 79 -10.33 -7.63 5.35
C LEU A 79 -9.34 -6.47 5.49
N LEU A 80 -9.79 -5.30 5.94
CA LEU A 80 -8.94 -4.15 6.16
C LEU A 80 -7.86 -4.45 7.22
N ILE A 81 -8.25 -5.04 8.35
CA ILE A 81 -7.32 -5.41 9.42
C ILE A 81 -6.32 -6.46 8.93
N THR A 82 -6.79 -7.47 8.18
CA THR A 82 -5.92 -8.50 7.61
C THR A 82 -4.91 -7.90 6.64
N TYR A 83 -5.36 -7.00 5.75
CA TYR A 83 -4.49 -6.30 4.81
C TYR A 83 -3.45 -5.44 5.52
N MET A 84 -3.85 -4.70 6.56
CA MET A 84 -2.90 -3.91 7.36
C MET A 84 -1.85 -4.80 8.03
N ARG A 85 -2.23 -5.98 8.54
CA ARG A 85 -1.28 -6.93 9.12
C ARG A 85 -0.26 -7.39 8.09
N GLU A 86 -0.71 -7.81 6.90
CA GLU A 86 0.18 -8.25 5.82
C GLU A 86 1.15 -7.13 5.39
N LEU A 87 0.67 -5.88 5.30
CA LEU A 87 1.54 -4.73 5.02
C LEU A 87 2.60 -4.51 6.09
N LEU A 88 2.22 -4.62 7.37
CA LEU A 88 3.17 -4.49 8.48
C LEU A 88 4.21 -5.61 8.48
N ASP A 89 3.82 -6.83 8.14
CA ASP A 89 4.75 -7.97 8.05
C ASP A 89 5.72 -7.80 6.87
N LEU A 90 5.26 -7.29 5.73
CA LEU A 90 6.12 -6.92 4.60
C LEU A 90 7.08 -5.77 4.96
N TYR A 91 6.60 -4.76 5.68
CA TYR A 91 7.44 -3.66 6.15
C TYR A 91 8.54 -4.16 7.11
N ARG A 92 8.19 -5.05 8.05
CA ARG A 92 9.17 -5.67 8.95
C ARG A 92 10.22 -6.48 8.21
N LEU A 93 9.78 -7.26 7.22
CA LEU A 93 10.70 -8.04 6.35
C LEU A 93 11.67 -7.11 5.61
N ALA A 94 11.17 -6.03 5.02
CA ALA A 94 12.00 -5.04 4.35
C ALA A 94 12.99 -4.37 5.32
N LYS A 95 12.53 -3.97 6.52
CA LYS A 95 13.36 -3.38 7.56
C LYS A 95 14.48 -4.34 8.01
N ASN A 96 14.18 -5.62 8.19
CA ASN A 96 15.17 -6.64 8.55
C ASN A 96 16.22 -6.81 7.44
N GLY A 97 15.79 -6.88 6.17
CA GLY A 97 16.73 -6.97 5.03
C GLY A 97 17.65 -5.75 4.93
N VAL A 98 17.14 -4.54 5.22
CA VAL A 98 17.99 -3.34 5.35
C VAL A 98 19.00 -3.51 6.50
N GLY A 99 18.56 -4.02 7.65
CA GLY A 99 19.44 -4.27 8.79
C GLY A 99 20.57 -5.25 8.48
N GLU A 100 20.27 -6.37 7.83
CA GLU A 100 21.28 -7.34 7.38
C GLU A 100 22.30 -6.69 6.43
N PHE A 101 21.83 -5.91 5.46
CA PHE A 101 22.71 -5.18 4.54
C PHE A 101 23.62 -4.18 5.27
N LEU A 102 23.07 -3.40 6.22
CA LEU A 102 23.87 -2.45 7.00
C LEU A 102 24.89 -3.16 7.88
N THR A 103 24.58 -4.32 8.44
CA THR A 103 25.50 -5.17 9.19
C THR A 103 26.66 -5.62 8.28
N GLU A 104 26.38 -6.02 7.05
CA GLU A 104 27.40 -6.38 6.07
C GLU A 104 28.34 -5.21 5.76
N LEU A 105 27.81 -3.99 5.60
CA LEU A 105 28.62 -2.80 5.39
C LEU A 105 29.55 -2.51 6.58
N GLN A 106 29.05 -2.63 7.80
CA GLN A 106 29.87 -2.48 9.02
C GLN A 106 30.99 -3.52 9.07
N TYR A 107 30.66 -4.78 8.80
CA TYR A 107 31.65 -5.87 8.80
C TYR A 107 32.76 -5.63 7.76
N LYS A 108 32.41 -5.06 6.60
CA LYS A 108 33.37 -4.65 5.55
C LYS A 108 34.18 -3.39 5.91
N GLY A 109 33.90 -2.76 7.06
CA GLY A 109 34.63 -1.60 7.57
C GLY A 109 34.17 -0.26 6.97
N TYR A 110 33.05 -0.21 6.28
CA TYR A 110 32.48 1.06 5.83
C TYR A 110 31.96 1.87 7.02
N LYS A 111 32.22 3.15 7.00
CA LYS A 111 31.78 4.10 8.06
C LYS A 111 30.86 5.18 7.51
N ASN A 112 31.13 5.61 6.28
CA ASN A 112 30.37 6.67 5.62
C ASN A 112 29.59 6.08 4.44
N ILE A 113 28.33 6.39 4.36
CA ILE A 113 27.45 5.96 3.27
C ILE A 113 26.77 7.20 2.67
N LEU A 114 26.49 7.11 1.38
CA LEU A 114 25.72 8.08 0.64
C LEU A 114 24.50 7.37 0.11
N LEU A 115 23.31 7.96 0.28
CA LEU A 115 22.07 7.40 -0.20
C LEU A 115 21.72 8.02 -1.56
N TYR A 116 21.20 7.21 -2.48
CA TYR A 116 20.68 7.65 -3.75
C TYR A 116 19.15 7.58 -3.75
N GLY A 117 18.49 8.74 -3.88
CA GLY A 117 17.06 8.94 -3.81
C GLY A 117 16.58 9.41 -2.43
N ALA A 118 16.04 10.64 -2.33
CA ALA A 118 15.39 11.19 -1.15
C ALA A 118 13.90 10.78 -1.16
N GLY A 119 13.61 9.55 -0.72
CA GLY A 119 12.27 8.96 -0.72
C GLY A 119 12.09 7.96 0.42
N GLU A 120 10.99 7.21 0.39
CA GLU A 120 10.57 6.27 1.45
C GLU A 120 11.64 5.21 1.78
N VAL A 121 12.44 4.78 0.78
CA VAL A 121 13.54 3.83 1.00
C VAL A 121 14.66 4.47 1.82
N ALA A 122 15.05 5.70 1.48
CA ALA A 122 16.05 6.46 2.26
C ALA A 122 15.56 6.72 3.68
N GLU A 123 14.28 7.08 3.86
CA GLU A 123 13.66 7.24 5.17
C GLU A 123 13.76 5.95 6.01
N THR A 124 13.46 4.80 5.40
CA THR A 124 13.55 3.51 6.07
C THR A 124 14.99 3.19 6.48
N ILE A 125 15.97 3.40 5.58
CA ILE A 125 17.40 3.15 5.86
C ILE A 125 17.87 4.06 7.00
N ILE A 126 17.57 5.36 6.94
CA ILE A 126 17.93 6.34 7.97
C ILE A 126 17.30 5.96 9.31
N GLY A 127 16.03 5.54 9.31
CA GLY A 127 15.34 5.05 10.49
C GLY A 127 16.06 3.87 11.14
N VAL A 128 16.46 2.88 10.34
CA VAL A 128 17.20 1.71 10.83
C VAL A 128 18.59 2.10 11.38
N ILE A 129 19.30 3.03 10.73
CA ILE A 129 20.61 3.49 11.20
C ILE A 129 20.49 4.24 12.54
N ARG A 130 19.42 5.00 12.75
CA ARG A 130 19.16 5.73 14.00
C ARG A 130 18.75 4.82 15.16
N ASP A 131 18.17 3.67 14.86
CA ASP A 131 17.98 2.61 15.85
C ASP A 131 19.37 2.09 16.25
N LYS A 132 19.87 2.46 17.40
CA LYS A 132 21.24 2.38 17.98
C LYS A 132 22.18 1.23 17.57
N GLU A 133 21.69 0.19 16.91
CA GLU A 133 22.45 -0.98 16.47
C GLU A 133 23.49 -0.67 15.37
N TYR A 134 23.29 0.43 14.60
CA TYR A 134 24.14 0.79 13.46
C TYR A 134 24.89 2.12 13.66
N SER A 135 25.18 2.47 14.89
CA SER A 135 25.80 3.76 15.28
C SER A 135 27.19 4.03 14.66
N SER A 136 27.84 3.00 14.10
CA SER A 136 29.13 3.16 13.40
C SER A 136 28.99 3.63 11.95
N LEU A 137 27.79 3.59 11.37
CA LEU A 137 27.52 4.07 10.03
C LEU A 137 27.01 5.51 10.06
N ASN A 138 27.61 6.35 9.24
CA ASN A 138 27.24 7.76 9.11
C ASN A 138 26.70 8.02 7.69
N VAL A 139 25.48 8.54 7.58
CA VAL A 139 24.95 9.04 6.31
C VAL A 139 25.54 10.42 6.08
N VAL A 140 26.33 10.59 5.03
CA VAL A 140 27.04 11.85 4.73
C VAL A 140 26.15 12.83 3.99
N ALA A 141 25.39 12.32 3.01
CA ALA A 141 24.46 13.09 2.20
C ALA A 141 23.47 12.15 1.49
N ILE A 142 22.47 12.75 0.88
CA ILE A 142 21.53 12.08 -0.02
C ILE A 142 21.66 12.72 -1.40
N VAL A 143 21.75 11.91 -2.45
CA VAL A 143 21.73 12.36 -3.84
C VAL A 143 20.35 12.10 -4.42
N ASP A 144 19.74 13.05 -5.11
CA ASP A 144 18.46 12.85 -5.81
C ASP A 144 18.49 13.58 -7.15
N ASP A 145 17.97 12.95 -8.21
CA ASP A 145 17.90 13.51 -9.56
C ASP A 145 16.80 14.58 -9.69
N ASP A 146 15.87 14.65 -8.73
CA ASP A 146 14.82 15.68 -8.71
C ASP A 146 15.37 17.01 -8.21
N GLU A 147 15.54 17.95 -9.15
CA GLU A 147 16.00 19.31 -8.87
C GLU A 147 15.17 20.04 -7.79
N ASN A 148 13.88 19.66 -7.64
CA ASN A 148 13.03 20.24 -6.61
C ASN A 148 13.40 19.77 -5.19
N LYS A 149 14.14 18.69 -5.05
CA LYS A 149 14.62 18.17 -3.78
C LYS A 149 16.04 18.62 -3.47
N GLN A 150 16.85 18.86 -4.49
CA GLN A 150 18.23 19.32 -4.34
C GLN A 150 18.33 20.63 -3.57
N GLY A 151 19.35 20.76 -2.75
CA GLY A 151 19.57 21.92 -1.88
C GLY A 151 18.69 21.98 -0.63
N LYS A 152 17.73 21.06 -0.49
CA LYS A 152 16.87 20.94 0.68
C LYS A 152 17.41 19.90 1.68
N GLU A 153 16.79 19.86 2.84
CA GLU A 153 17.04 18.80 3.83
C GLU A 153 15.97 17.71 3.76
N PHE A 154 16.41 16.47 3.88
CA PHE A 154 15.55 15.29 4.02
C PHE A 154 15.99 14.52 5.26
N MET A 155 15.11 14.39 6.24
CA MET A 155 15.41 13.74 7.52
C MET A 155 16.68 14.27 8.24
N GLY A 156 16.99 15.57 8.08
CA GLY A 156 18.17 16.21 8.68
C GLY A 156 19.47 15.98 7.91
N TYR A 157 19.40 15.43 6.69
CA TYR A 157 20.54 15.29 5.78
C TYR A 157 20.37 16.18 4.55
N LYS A 158 21.48 16.73 4.07
CA LYS A 158 21.48 17.56 2.85
C LYS A 158 21.22 16.69 1.62
N VAL A 159 20.31 17.13 0.76
CA VAL A 159 20.09 16.55 -0.57
C VAL A 159 20.93 17.31 -1.59
N ILE A 160 21.72 16.60 -2.38
CA ILE A 160 22.64 17.13 -3.40
C ILE A 160 22.36 16.48 -4.74
#